data_ebb6288d4216154581f2b42d5ebd8df6
#
_entry.id   ebb6288d4216154581f2b42d5ebd8df6
#
_cell.length_a   1.000
_cell.length_b   1.000
_cell.length_c   1.000
_cell.angle_alpha   90.00
_cell.angle_beta   90.00
_cell.angle_gamma   90.00
#
_symmetry.space_group_name_H-M   'P 1'
#
loop_
_entity.id
_entity.type
_entity.pdbx_description
1 polymer ?
#
loop_
_entity_poly.entity_id
_entity_poly.type
_entity_poly.pdbx_seq_one_letter_code
_entity_poly.pdbx_strand_id
1 'polypeptide(L)'
;YMNRLIYHKGESLIRTREDYVILINILREEICLKRDKILIFRTWGMDGFHVSASFYLDVTNKIEPHKKLFFSIKHTADDFLRTALFNPTIGIGMHKQIVEFQSQRETEGKGAHPNYIAKSVLTGFTEAPAKLASFIKQRRIAGMFIWSRGGGWAGPHIENELWCSLNTFVMSQFIAHQGFKTEEEIFEDFCDKIGLKDDLSVSNFTKLSLLSEESILYGQYSNEYRINNWWTRDHCLGGIDQLKSTFDEIIANNKVEIAICEKERAVENWKEIVRLSNEIESKNETISDYIKISSLYGFYKYAIIKEGFSIMLLGYLGEVTRNYQTQKIISSIDSYDRLWDEFRLLKENNLNCPSLYHPFSF
;
A
#
# COMPACT_ATOMS: atom_id res chain seq x y z
N TYR A 1 6.18 11.95 15.06
CA TYR A 1 7.06 10.88 15.60
C TYR A 1 7.54 11.18 17.02
N MET A 2 8.03 12.38 17.32
CA MET A 2 8.51 12.71 18.68
C MET A 2 7.42 12.66 19.77
N ASN A 3 6.18 12.99 19.44
CA ASN A 3 5.10 13.02 20.46
C ASN A 3 4.66 11.62 20.94
N ARG A 4 4.85 10.55 20.17
CA ARG A 4 4.56 9.18 20.60
C ARG A 4 5.60 8.61 21.55
N LEU A 5 6.84 9.04 21.49
CA LEU A 5 7.90 8.68 22.44
C LEU A 5 7.61 9.18 23.87
N ILE A 6 6.79 10.23 24.01
CA ILE A 6 6.45 10.81 25.30
C ILE A 6 5.48 9.92 26.10
N TYR A 7 4.58 9.19 25.43
CA TYR A 7 3.57 8.35 26.07
C TYR A 7 4.13 7.11 26.77
N HIS A 8 5.31 6.62 26.39
CA HIS A 8 5.93 5.43 26.97
C HIS A 8 7.16 5.71 27.83
N LYS A 9 7.55 6.97 27.97
CA LYS A 9 8.80 7.39 28.63
C LYS A 9 8.91 7.07 30.12
N GLY A 10 7.79 6.78 30.78
CA GLY A 10 7.76 6.51 32.22
C GLY A 10 7.48 5.05 32.62
N GLU A 11 6.85 4.27 31.73
CA GLU A 11 6.25 2.98 32.09
C GLU A 11 6.97 1.76 31.48
N SER A 12 7.73 1.95 30.38
CA SER A 12 8.44 0.84 29.74
C SER A 12 9.68 0.44 30.53
N LEU A 13 9.82 -0.86 30.76
CA LEU A 13 11.04 -1.47 31.29
C LEU A 13 12.16 -1.52 30.24
N ILE A 14 11.82 -1.41 28.96
CA ILE A 14 12.77 -1.45 27.84
C ILE A 14 13.08 -0.01 27.45
N ARG A 15 14.28 0.47 27.79
CA ARG A 15 14.74 1.86 27.57
C ARG A 15 16.04 1.96 26.81
N THR A 16 16.84 0.91 26.84
CA THR A 16 18.18 0.86 26.27
C THR A 16 18.34 -0.34 25.33
N ARG A 17 19.39 -0.33 24.53
CA ARG A 17 19.76 -1.49 23.69
C ARG A 17 20.03 -2.73 24.53
N GLU A 18 20.59 -2.56 25.71
CA GLU A 18 20.90 -3.66 26.62
C GLU A 18 19.62 -4.30 27.20
N ASP A 19 18.59 -3.51 27.46
CA ASP A 19 17.29 -4.04 27.90
C ASP A 19 16.67 -4.96 26.84
N TYR A 20 16.82 -4.63 25.55
CA TYR A 20 16.41 -5.54 24.46
C TYR A 20 17.20 -6.85 24.47
N VAL A 21 18.52 -6.77 24.68
CA VAL A 21 19.37 -7.98 24.77
C VAL A 21 18.92 -8.88 25.91
N ILE A 22 18.69 -8.29 27.08
CA ILE A 22 18.22 -9.02 28.28
C ILE A 22 16.84 -9.66 27.98
N LEU A 23 15.88 -8.88 27.51
CA LEU A 23 14.53 -9.38 27.20
C LEU A 23 14.57 -10.55 26.20
N ILE A 24 15.28 -10.37 25.09
CA ILE A 24 15.31 -11.38 24.03
C ILE A 24 16.02 -12.66 24.51
N ASN A 25 17.08 -12.54 25.30
CA ASN A 25 17.76 -13.70 25.88
C ASN A 25 16.85 -14.45 26.86
N ILE A 26 16.10 -13.76 27.73
CA ILE A 26 15.12 -14.38 28.63
C ILE A 26 14.06 -15.12 27.79
N LEU A 27 13.48 -14.49 26.79
CA LEU A 27 12.48 -15.12 25.94
C LEU A 27 13.04 -16.30 25.14
N ARG A 28 14.27 -16.18 24.64
CA ARG A 28 14.98 -17.28 23.95
C ARG A 28 15.17 -18.47 24.88
N GLU A 29 15.64 -18.26 26.09
CA GLU A 29 15.83 -19.33 27.07
C GLU A 29 14.51 -20.00 27.40
N GLU A 30 13.49 -19.24 27.77
CA GLU A 30 12.19 -19.76 28.21
C GLU A 30 11.42 -20.46 27.10
N ILE A 31 11.43 -19.90 25.87
CA ILE A 31 10.61 -20.38 24.76
C ILE A 31 11.38 -21.38 23.90
N CYS A 32 12.58 -21.00 23.45
CA CYS A 32 13.31 -21.83 22.50
C CYS A 32 14.04 -22.99 23.17
N LEU A 33 14.70 -22.73 24.30
CA LEU A 33 15.54 -23.76 24.98
C LEU A 33 14.71 -24.64 25.89
N LYS A 34 13.96 -24.07 26.84
CA LYS A 34 13.24 -24.87 27.85
C LYS A 34 11.98 -25.52 27.29
N ARG A 35 11.23 -24.86 26.44
CA ARG A 35 9.94 -25.35 25.90
C ARG A 35 10.02 -25.91 24.48
N ASP A 36 11.16 -25.79 23.83
CA ASP A 36 11.39 -26.23 22.45
C ASP A 36 10.36 -25.64 21.45
N LYS A 37 9.93 -24.37 21.66
CA LYS A 37 8.97 -23.66 20.82
C LYS A 37 9.65 -22.59 19.97
N ILE A 38 8.94 -22.14 18.92
CA ILE A 38 9.39 -21.04 18.05
C ILE A 38 9.10 -19.71 18.74
N LEU A 39 10.12 -18.86 18.76
CA LEU A 39 10.01 -17.44 19.12
C LEU A 39 10.16 -16.59 17.87
N ILE A 40 9.14 -15.81 17.57
CA ILE A 40 9.18 -14.76 16.55
C ILE A 40 9.17 -13.42 17.28
N PHE A 41 10.32 -12.75 17.30
CA PHE A 41 10.46 -11.44 17.92
C PHE A 41 10.28 -10.36 16.89
N ARG A 42 9.23 -9.56 17.04
CA ARG A 42 8.91 -8.46 16.11
C ARG A 42 9.73 -7.22 16.47
N THR A 43 10.48 -6.70 15.49
CA THR A 43 11.36 -5.54 15.73
C THR A 43 10.62 -4.20 15.71
N TRP A 44 9.37 -4.17 15.28
CA TRP A 44 8.59 -2.95 15.16
C TRP A 44 8.53 -2.20 16.48
N GLY A 45 9.02 -0.97 16.46
CA GLY A 45 9.09 -0.08 17.61
C GLY A 45 9.47 1.34 17.19
N MET A 46 9.36 2.27 18.13
CA MET A 46 9.59 3.70 17.88
C MET A 46 11.02 4.15 18.22
N ASP A 47 11.88 3.23 18.63
CA ASP A 47 13.18 3.51 19.23
C ASP A 47 14.38 3.27 18.31
N GLY A 48 14.14 2.96 17.07
CA GLY A 48 15.19 2.72 16.07
C GLY A 48 15.62 1.26 15.93
N PHE A 49 15.22 0.33 16.80
CA PHE A 49 15.55 -1.10 16.66
C PHE A 49 15.04 -1.66 15.33
N HIS A 50 13.91 -1.15 14.88
CA HIS A 50 13.30 -1.54 13.61
C HIS A 50 14.02 -0.97 12.37
N VAL A 51 14.52 0.27 12.43
CA VAL A 51 14.94 1.04 11.23
C VAL A 51 16.43 1.38 11.19
N SER A 52 17.17 1.19 12.28
CA SER A 52 18.59 1.48 12.33
C SER A 52 19.40 0.19 12.25
N ALA A 53 20.14 0.01 11.15
CA ALA A 53 21.02 -1.13 10.96
C ALA A 53 22.04 -1.28 12.12
N SER A 54 22.62 -0.19 12.62
CA SER A 54 23.55 -0.21 13.74
C SER A 54 22.88 -0.64 15.02
N PHE A 55 21.71 -0.10 15.35
CA PHE A 55 20.96 -0.48 16.54
C PHE A 55 20.57 -1.97 16.47
N TYR A 56 20.03 -2.42 15.35
CA TYR A 56 19.67 -3.81 15.15
C TYR A 56 20.87 -4.75 15.39
N LEU A 57 22.03 -4.44 14.81
CA LEU A 57 23.24 -5.25 14.99
C LEU A 57 23.80 -5.18 16.41
N ASP A 58 23.78 -4.01 17.05
CA ASP A 58 24.25 -3.84 18.44
C ASP A 58 23.46 -4.70 19.44
N VAL A 59 22.17 -4.92 19.16
CA VAL A 59 21.31 -5.80 19.96
C VAL A 59 21.52 -7.26 19.54
N THR A 60 21.33 -7.57 18.26
CA THR A 60 21.24 -8.95 17.80
C THR A 60 22.58 -9.68 17.82
N ASN A 61 23.72 -9.00 17.68
CA ASN A 61 25.05 -9.63 17.78
C ASN A 61 25.40 -10.09 19.19
N LYS A 62 24.69 -9.63 20.23
CA LYS A 62 24.85 -10.08 21.64
C LYS A 62 23.92 -11.23 22.00
N ILE A 63 23.15 -11.73 21.04
CA ILE A 63 22.19 -12.83 21.24
C ILE A 63 22.70 -14.04 20.47
N GLU A 64 22.85 -15.18 21.17
CA GLU A 64 23.25 -16.43 20.55
C GLU A 64 22.19 -16.92 19.56
N PRO A 65 22.54 -17.19 18.29
CA PRO A 65 21.60 -17.70 17.29
C PRO A 65 20.95 -19.03 17.71
N HIS A 66 19.68 -19.19 17.40
CA HIS A 66 18.97 -20.44 17.64
C HIS A 66 18.04 -20.76 16.45
N LYS A 67 17.91 -22.08 16.14
CA LYS A 67 17.10 -22.54 14.98
C LYS A 67 15.63 -22.15 15.06
N LYS A 68 15.12 -21.88 16.27
CA LYS A 68 13.73 -21.50 16.55
C LYS A 68 13.56 -20.03 16.94
N LEU A 69 14.61 -19.20 16.85
CA LEU A 69 14.53 -17.75 17.05
C LEU A 69 14.52 -17.05 15.69
N PHE A 70 13.51 -16.24 15.46
CA PHE A 70 13.35 -15.43 14.26
C PHE A 70 13.07 -13.97 14.63
N PHE A 71 13.61 -13.05 13.83
CA PHE A 71 13.23 -11.63 13.92
C PHE A 71 12.24 -11.30 12.80
N SER A 72 11.08 -10.77 13.16
CA SER A 72 10.06 -10.33 12.21
C SER A 72 10.23 -8.84 11.93
N ILE A 73 10.42 -8.51 10.66
CA ILE A 73 10.82 -7.17 10.21
C ILE A 73 9.90 -6.73 9.08
N LYS A 74 9.24 -5.56 9.21
CA LYS A 74 8.49 -4.97 8.11
C LYS A 74 9.42 -4.66 6.94
N HIS A 75 8.95 -4.86 5.69
CA HIS A 75 9.74 -4.51 4.52
C HIS A 75 9.97 -3.00 4.38
N THR A 76 9.15 -2.19 5.02
CA THR A 76 9.24 -0.73 5.09
C THR A 76 9.81 -0.27 6.41
N ALA A 77 10.54 0.85 6.38
CA ALA A 77 11.10 1.48 7.58
C ALA A 77 10.04 2.15 8.47
N ASP A 78 8.83 2.29 7.99
CA ASP A 78 7.66 2.84 8.71
C ASP A 78 6.45 1.91 8.54
N ASP A 79 5.24 2.43 8.63
CA ASP A 79 4.06 1.71 8.19
C ASP A 79 4.13 1.43 6.68
N PHE A 80 3.28 0.54 6.17
CA PHE A 80 3.34 0.08 4.78
C PHE A 80 2.86 1.17 3.79
N LEU A 81 3.48 2.34 3.87
CA LEU A 81 3.22 3.48 3.02
C LEU A 81 4.06 3.42 1.74
N ARG A 82 3.53 3.90 0.63
CA ARG A 82 4.28 4.00 -0.64
C ARG A 82 5.57 4.80 -0.49
N THR A 83 5.53 5.86 0.29
CA THR A 83 6.67 6.76 0.52
C THR A 83 7.66 6.26 1.57
N ALA A 84 7.36 5.16 2.27
CA ALA A 84 8.26 4.58 3.24
C ALA A 84 9.42 3.84 2.55
N LEU A 85 10.66 4.14 2.98
CA LEU A 85 11.84 3.50 2.44
C LEU A 85 11.86 2.01 2.80
N PHE A 86 12.57 1.23 1.99
CA PHE A 86 12.85 -0.17 2.29
C PHE A 86 13.67 -0.28 3.59
N ASN A 87 13.33 -1.25 4.43
CA ASN A 87 13.93 -1.38 5.74
C ASN A 87 15.39 -1.84 5.67
N PRO A 88 16.35 -1.05 6.16
CA PRO A 88 17.77 -1.36 6.07
C PRO A 88 18.23 -2.52 6.98
N THR A 89 17.36 -3.03 7.85
CA THR A 89 17.69 -4.15 8.74
C THR A 89 17.41 -5.52 8.11
N ILE A 90 16.80 -5.56 6.92
CA ILE A 90 16.54 -6.81 6.20
C ILE A 90 17.84 -7.36 5.61
N GLY A 91 18.08 -8.64 5.79
CA GLY A 91 19.21 -9.36 5.23
C GLY A 91 20.54 -9.17 5.98
N ILE A 92 20.58 -8.40 7.08
CA ILE A 92 21.79 -8.18 7.87
C ILE A 92 21.82 -9.03 9.17
N GLY A 93 22.98 -9.14 9.81
CA GLY A 93 23.19 -9.89 11.05
C GLY A 93 23.27 -11.39 10.82
N MET A 94 23.22 -12.17 11.89
CA MET A 94 23.41 -13.63 11.88
C MET A 94 22.13 -14.43 12.11
N HIS A 95 21.04 -13.76 12.51
CA HIS A 95 19.79 -14.42 12.85
C HIS A 95 18.90 -14.63 11.62
N LYS A 96 18.02 -15.61 11.71
CA LYS A 96 16.96 -15.82 10.71
C LYS A 96 15.91 -14.73 10.83
N GLN A 97 15.43 -14.25 9.69
CA GLN A 97 14.44 -13.19 9.59
C GLN A 97 13.18 -13.69 8.90
N ILE A 98 12.05 -13.16 9.32
CA ILE A 98 10.75 -13.23 8.65
C ILE A 98 10.43 -11.82 8.19
N VAL A 99 10.13 -11.63 6.91
CA VAL A 99 9.79 -10.31 6.39
C VAL A 99 8.29 -10.10 6.45
N GLU A 100 7.85 -9.00 7.07
CA GLU A 100 6.43 -8.63 7.13
C GLU A 100 6.06 -7.78 5.91
N PHE A 101 4.97 -8.15 5.26
CA PHE A 101 4.35 -7.42 4.17
C PHE A 101 2.90 -7.09 4.49
N GLN A 102 2.37 -6.13 3.78
CA GLN A 102 0.94 -5.92 3.69
C GLN A 102 0.49 -6.17 2.26
N SER A 103 -0.62 -6.88 2.10
CA SER A 103 -1.20 -7.20 0.80
C SER A 103 -1.73 -5.97 0.06
N GLN A 104 -1.75 -4.84 0.72
CA GLN A 104 -2.07 -3.53 0.20
C GLN A 104 -1.32 -2.47 1.02
N ARG A 105 -0.95 -1.34 0.40
CA ARG A 105 -0.33 -0.24 1.12
C ARG A 105 -1.36 0.50 2.00
N GLU A 106 -0.87 1.07 3.09
CA GLU A 106 -1.67 1.98 3.91
C GLU A 106 -2.19 3.13 3.04
N THR A 107 -3.40 3.56 3.30
CA THR A 107 -4.06 4.69 2.64
C THR A 107 -4.49 4.48 1.18
N GLU A 108 -4.23 3.32 0.58
CA GLU A 108 -4.54 3.03 -0.83
C GLU A 108 -5.83 2.23 -1.05
N GLY A 109 -6.85 2.38 -0.19
CA GLY A 109 -8.20 1.91 -0.48
C GLY A 109 -8.59 0.53 0.07
N LYS A 110 -7.77 -0.11 0.91
CA LYS A 110 -8.14 -1.34 1.66
C LYS A 110 -8.70 -2.51 0.83
N GLY A 111 -8.25 -2.68 -0.41
CA GLY A 111 -8.74 -3.74 -1.30
C GLY A 111 -10.05 -3.43 -2.04
N ALA A 112 -10.58 -2.20 -1.90
CA ALA A 112 -11.85 -1.82 -2.50
C ALA A 112 -11.81 -1.73 -4.04
N HIS A 113 -10.64 -1.58 -4.61
CA HIS A 113 -10.42 -1.44 -6.06
C HIS A 113 -9.13 -2.15 -6.48
N PRO A 114 -8.90 -2.40 -7.77
CA PRO A 114 -7.62 -2.90 -8.26
C PRO A 114 -6.45 -2.14 -7.67
N ASN A 115 -5.50 -2.87 -7.08
CA ASN A 115 -4.25 -2.33 -6.53
C ASN A 115 -3.21 -3.45 -6.48
N TYR A 116 -2.44 -3.59 -7.56
CA TYR A 116 -1.44 -4.64 -7.67
C TYR A 116 -0.06 -4.12 -7.27
N ILE A 117 0.34 -4.38 -6.04
CA ILE A 117 1.60 -3.90 -5.45
C ILE A 117 2.71 -4.94 -5.41
N ALA A 118 2.40 -6.23 -5.64
CA ALA A 118 3.37 -7.29 -5.47
C ALA A 118 4.62 -7.08 -6.33
N LYS A 119 4.45 -6.68 -7.60
CA LYS A 119 5.57 -6.37 -8.49
C LYS A 119 6.53 -5.35 -7.90
N SER A 120 6.01 -4.22 -7.47
CA SER A 120 6.82 -3.14 -6.91
C SER A 120 7.54 -3.54 -5.63
N VAL A 121 6.90 -4.31 -4.76
CA VAL A 121 7.54 -4.82 -3.53
C VAL A 121 8.68 -5.79 -3.89
N LEU A 122 8.48 -6.65 -4.89
CA LEU A 122 9.46 -7.66 -5.27
C LEU A 122 10.62 -7.09 -6.09
N THR A 123 10.34 -6.19 -7.02
CA THR A 123 11.33 -5.69 -8.00
C THR A 123 11.76 -4.25 -7.78
N GLY A 124 11.10 -3.53 -6.86
CA GLY A 124 11.27 -2.10 -6.62
C GLY A 124 10.47 -1.25 -7.63
N PHE A 125 10.27 0.00 -7.31
CA PHE A 125 9.60 1.00 -8.16
C PHE A 125 10.41 2.30 -8.18
N THR A 126 10.05 3.24 -9.03
CA THR A 126 10.85 4.45 -9.29
C THR A 126 11.14 5.25 -8.02
N GLU A 127 10.13 5.44 -7.18
CA GLU A 127 10.24 6.19 -5.92
C GLU A 127 10.92 5.41 -4.77
N ALA A 128 11.02 4.07 -4.89
CA ALA A 128 11.67 3.21 -3.92
C ALA A 128 12.32 1.99 -4.60
N PRO A 129 13.51 2.15 -5.17
CA PRO A 129 14.15 1.15 -6.03
C PRO A 129 14.70 -0.07 -5.27
N ALA A 130 14.72 -0.07 -3.94
CA ALA A 130 15.12 -1.23 -3.16
C ALA A 130 14.10 -2.36 -3.31
N LYS A 131 14.59 -3.58 -3.52
CA LYS A 131 13.79 -4.73 -3.93
C LYS A 131 14.03 -5.94 -3.04
N LEU A 132 12.95 -6.61 -2.68
CA LEU A 132 12.99 -7.82 -1.89
C LEU A 132 13.69 -8.98 -2.64
N ALA A 133 13.55 -9.06 -3.95
CA ALA A 133 14.17 -10.09 -4.75
C ALA A 133 15.69 -10.20 -4.55
N SER A 134 16.35 -9.10 -4.17
CA SER A 134 17.78 -9.08 -3.83
C SER A 134 18.12 -9.87 -2.56
N PHE A 135 17.15 -10.07 -1.66
CA PHE A 135 17.35 -10.70 -0.35
C PHE A 135 16.76 -12.12 -0.25
N ILE A 136 15.81 -12.48 -1.10
CA ILE A 136 15.10 -13.78 -1.05
C ILE A 136 16.03 -14.99 -1.09
N LYS A 137 17.09 -14.92 -1.88
CA LYS A 137 18.07 -16.01 -2.00
C LYS A 137 19.03 -16.09 -0.79
N GLN A 138 18.95 -15.18 0.14
CA GLN A 138 19.77 -15.21 1.34
C GLN A 138 19.21 -16.24 2.33
N ARG A 139 20.07 -17.13 2.83
CA ARG A 139 19.70 -18.15 3.82
C ARG A 139 19.12 -17.59 5.11
N ARG A 140 19.22 -16.29 5.34
CA ARG A 140 18.70 -15.58 6.52
C ARG A 140 17.21 -15.32 6.43
N ILE A 141 16.67 -15.13 5.22
CA ILE A 141 15.22 -14.96 5.04
C ILE A 141 14.57 -16.34 5.12
N ALA A 142 13.92 -16.62 6.23
CA ALA A 142 13.31 -17.91 6.52
C ALA A 142 11.84 -18.01 6.10
N GLY A 143 11.22 -16.88 5.78
CA GLY A 143 9.83 -16.82 5.37
C GLY A 143 9.29 -15.41 5.39
N MET A 144 7.97 -15.31 5.18
CA MET A 144 7.29 -14.03 5.25
C MET A 144 6.03 -14.14 6.12
N PHE A 145 5.60 -13.00 6.62
CA PHE A 145 4.31 -12.78 7.25
C PHE A 145 3.54 -11.74 6.44
N ILE A 146 2.34 -12.08 6.00
CA ILE A 146 1.54 -11.19 5.16
C ILE A 146 0.31 -10.75 5.93
N TRP A 147 0.13 -9.44 6.02
CA TRP A 147 -1.10 -8.84 6.49
C TRP A 147 -2.09 -8.85 5.34
N SER A 148 -3.06 -9.78 5.39
CA SER A 148 -4.02 -10.00 4.31
C SER A 148 -5.03 -8.87 4.13
N ARG A 149 -5.17 -8.00 5.13
CA ARG A 149 -6.06 -6.85 5.07
C ARG A 149 -5.28 -5.55 4.95
N GLY A 150 -5.66 -4.73 4.01
CA GLY A 150 -5.20 -3.36 3.94
C GLY A 150 -5.64 -2.57 5.17
N GLY A 151 -4.83 -2.55 6.20
CA GLY A 151 -4.92 -1.66 7.31
C GLY A 151 -6.28 -1.52 8.02
N GLY A 152 -6.74 -2.55 8.67
CA GLY A 152 -8.08 -2.65 9.24
C GLY A 152 -8.31 -2.05 10.63
N TRP A 153 -7.90 -0.82 10.89
CA TRP A 153 -8.12 -0.20 12.20
C TRP A 153 -9.61 0.02 12.55
N ALA A 154 -10.43 0.32 11.57
CA ALA A 154 -11.87 0.43 11.71
C ALA A 154 -12.51 0.18 10.35
N GLY A 155 -13.58 -0.54 10.33
CA GLY A 155 -14.36 -0.81 9.14
C GLY A 155 -14.84 -2.25 9.10
N PRO A 156 -15.94 -2.50 8.42
CA PRO A 156 -16.50 -3.83 8.30
C PRO A 156 -15.56 -4.77 7.55
N HIS A 157 -15.79 -6.04 7.74
CA HIS A 157 -15.08 -7.10 7.01
C HIS A 157 -15.45 -7.03 5.52
N ILE A 158 -14.44 -7.08 4.65
CA ILE A 158 -14.65 -7.27 3.21
C ILE A 158 -14.65 -8.77 2.96
N GLU A 159 -15.79 -9.33 2.57
CA GLU A 159 -15.89 -10.78 2.31
C GLU A 159 -15.03 -11.20 1.14
N ASN A 160 -15.00 -10.40 0.08
CA ASN A 160 -14.19 -10.66 -1.09
C ASN A 160 -12.97 -9.73 -1.11
N GLU A 161 -11.83 -10.26 -0.74
CA GLU A 161 -10.54 -9.56 -0.74
C GLU A 161 -9.73 -9.89 -2.01
N LEU A 162 -10.35 -9.94 -3.19
CA LEU A 162 -9.69 -10.35 -4.43
C LEU A 162 -8.33 -9.68 -4.64
N TRP A 163 -8.27 -8.36 -4.50
CA TRP A 163 -7.04 -7.58 -4.73
C TRP A 163 -5.97 -7.83 -3.66
N CYS A 164 -6.39 -7.95 -2.41
CA CYS A 164 -5.48 -8.37 -1.33
C CYS A 164 -5.03 -9.82 -1.51
N SER A 165 -5.92 -10.70 -1.96
CA SER A 165 -5.61 -12.10 -2.23
C SER A 165 -4.64 -12.27 -3.38
N LEU A 166 -4.76 -11.48 -4.46
CA LEU A 166 -3.80 -11.44 -5.57
C LEU A 166 -2.40 -11.12 -5.06
N ASN A 167 -2.24 -10.00 -4.36
CA ASN A 167 -0.93 -9.59 -3.83
C ASN A 167 -0.36 -10.63 -2.86
N THR A 168 -1.19 -11.15 -1.97
CA THR A 168 -0.80 -12.21 -1.01
C THR A 168 -0.34 -13.46 -1.74
N PHE A 169 -1.08 -13.89 -2.74
CA PHE A 169 -0.75 -15.08 -3.53
C PHE A 169 0.57 -14.92 -4.25
N VAL A 170 0.72 -13.84 -5.02
CA VAL A 170 1.95 -13.60 -5.81
C VAL A 170 3.17 -13.52 -4.89
N MET A 171 3.13 -12.74 -3.82
CA MET A 171 4.24 -12.60 -2.89
C MET A 171 4.58 -13.92 -2.19
N SER A 172 3.57 -14.67 -1.73
CA SER A 172 3.80 -15.95 -1.03
C SER A 172 4.41 -17.00 -1.94
N GLN A 173 3.90 -17.14 -3.17
CA GLN A 173 4.43 -18.10 -4.14
C GLN A 173 5.83 -17.73 -4.60
N PHE A 174 6.09 -16.47 -4.86
CA PHE A 174 7.43 -16.01 -5.23
C PHE A 174 8.48 -16.38 -4.18
N ILE A 175 8.16 -16.20 -2.90
CA ILE A 175 9.05 -16.58 -1.80
C ILE A 175 9.14 -18.10 -1.64
N ALA A 176 8.03 -18.82 -1.69
CA ALA A 176 8.01 -20.28 -1.57
C ALA A 176 8.88 -20.94 -2.65
N HIS A 177 8.86 -20.41 -3.85
CA HIS A 177 9.69 -20.84 -4.96
C HIS A 177 11.07 -20.17 -5.02
N GLN A 178 11.44 -19.35 -4.04
CA GLN A 178 12.74 -18.66 -3.97
C GLN A 178 13.09 -17.87 -5.24
N GLY A 179 12.08 -17.34 -5.95
CA GLY A 179 12.23 -16.63 -7.20
C GLY A 179 12.58 -17.49 -8.41
N PHE A 180 12.44 -18.83 -8.34
CA PHE A 180 12.57 -19.71 -9.50
C PHE A 180 11.35 -19.69 -10.41
N LYS A 181 10.16 -19.41 -9.87
CA LYS A 181 8.95 -19.17 -10.64
C LYS A 181 8.83 -17.67 -10.91
N THR A 182 8.55 -17.29 -12.14
CA THR A 182 8.42 -15.87 -12.50
C THR A 182 7.14 -15.27 -11.94
N GLU A 183 7.08 -13.96 -11.87
CA GLU A 183 5.86 -13.25 -11.45
C GLU A 183 4.70 -13.55 -12.39
N GLU A 184 4.97 -13.58 -13.70
CA GLU A 184 4.00 -13.88 -14.75
C GLU A 184 3.40 -15.27 -14.55
N GLU A 185 4.22 -16.31 -14.39
CA GLU A 185 3.75 -17.68 -14.13
C GLU A 185 2.89 -17.78 -12.86
N ILE A 186 3.27 -17.06 -11.81
CA ILE A 186 2.49 -17.04 -10.55
C ILE A 186 1.17 -16.29 -10.76
N PHE A 187 1.18 -15.23 -11.55
CA PHE A 187 -0.01 -14.46 -11.86
C PHE A 187 -1.02 -15.29 -12.66
N GLU A 188 -0.54 -16.05 -13.65
CA GLU A 188 -1.36 -17.00 -14.41
C GLU A 188 -1.98 -18.07 -13.50
N ASP A 189 -1.22 -18.65 -12.56
CA ASP A 189 -1.76 -19.59 -11.56
C ASP A 189 -2.89 -18.95 -10.73
N PHE A 190 -2.78 -17.66 -10.41
CA PHE A 190 -3.84 -16.95 -9.70
C PHE A 190 -5.08 -16.78 -10.56
N CYS A 191 -4.91 -16.46 -11.84
CA CYS A 191 -6.03 -16.37 -12.80
C CYS A 191 -6.80 -17.70 -12.91
N ASP A 192 -6.07 -18.82 -13.02
CA ASP A 192 -6.66 -20.15 -13.00
C ASP A 192 -7.42 -20.41 -11.69
N LYS A 193 -6.84 -20.06 -10.56
CA LYS A 193 -7.45 -20.22 -9.24
C LYS A 193 -8.77 -19.47 -9.08
N ILE A 194 -8.88 -18.27 -9.65
CA ILE A 194 -10.13 -17.48 -9.64
C ILE A 194 -11.07 -17.83 -10.79
N GLY A 195 -10.67 -18.79 -11.63
CA GLY A 195 -11.49 -19.38 -12.68
C GLY A 195 -11.73 -18.50 -13.88
N LEU A 196 -10.74 -17.71 -14.31
CA LEU A 196 -10.85 -16.96 -15.57
C LEU A 196 -11.01 -17.93 -16.74
N LYS A 197 -11.89 -17.62 -17.69
CA LYS A 197 -12.36 -18.57 -18.69
C LYS A 197 -11.43 -18.78 -19.87
N ASP A 198 -10.72 -17.73 -20.27
CA ASP A 198 -9.98 -17.68 -21.52
C ASP A 198 -8.77 -16.75 -21.47
N ASP A 199 -7.91 -16.85 -22.48
CA ASP A 199 -6.67 -16.07 -22.59
C ASP A 199 -6.93 -14.57 -22.64
N LEU A 200 -8.06 -14.12 -23.19
CA LEU A 200 -8.44 -12.71 -23.24
C LEU A 200 -8.73 -12.20 -21.83
N SER A 201 -9.51 -12.96 -21.05
CA SER A 201 -9.81 -12.64 -19.65
C SER A 201 -8.54 -12.58 -18.80
N VAL A 202 -7.61 -13.53 -18.96
CA VAL A 202 -6.31 -13.54 -18.29
C VAL A 202 -5.48 -12.32 -18.71
N SER A 203 -5.37 -12.05 -20.01
CA SER A 203 -4.63 -10.89 -20.53
C SER A 203 -5.19 -9.55 -20.01
N ASN A 204 -6.51 -9.40 -20.00
CA ASN A 204 -7.17 -8.18 -19.54
C ASN A 204 -7.02 -8.00 -18.03
N PHE A 205 -7.16 -9.09 -17.24
CA PHE A 205 -6.95 -9.06 -15.79
C PHE A 205 -5.50 -8.68 -15.45
N THR A 206 -4.53 -9.22 -16.17
CA THR A 206 -3.10 -8.87 -16.02
C THR A 206 -2.87 -7.40 -16.33
N LYS A 207 -3.36 -6.92 -17.48
CA LYS A 207 -3.20 -5.52 -17.91
C LYS A 207 -3.81 -4.53 -16.92
N LEU A 208 -5.07 -4.76 -16.49
CA LEU A 208 -5.71 -3.85 -15.54
C LEU A 208 -5.02 -3.86 -14.17
N SER A 209 -4.53 -5.02 -13.73
CA SER A 209 -3.80 -5.13 -12.46
C SER A 209 -2.49 -4.32 -12.51
N LEU A 210 -1.69 -4.47 -13.56
CA LEU A 210 -0.46 -3.70 -13.74
C LEU A 210 -0.74 -2.20 -13.87
N LEU A 211 -1.79 -1.83 -14.59
CA LEU A 211 -2.16 -0.43 -14.79
C LEU A 211 -2.65 0.24 -13.49
N SER A 212 -3.21 -0.54 -12.57
CA SER A 212 -3.77 -0.03 -11.30
C SER A 212 -2.72 0.64 -10.42
N GLU A 213 -1.49 0.14 -10.41
CA GLU A 213 -0.42 0.73 -9.59
C GLU A 213 -0.03 2.12 -10.06
N GLU A 214 0.12 2.30 -11.38
CA GLU A 214 0.39 3.61 -11.98
C GLU A 214 -0.80 4.56 -11.78
N SER A 215 -2.02 4.05 -11.91
CA SER A 215 -3.25 4.84 -11.72
C SER A 215 -3.36 5.37 -10.29
N ILE A 216 -2.93 4.61 -9.30
CA ILE A 216 -2.89 5.05 -7.90
C ILE A 216 -1.74 6.05 -7.69
N LEU A 217 -0.58 5.80 -8.29
CA LEU A 217 0.56 6.73 -8.20
C LEU A 217 0.15 8.14 -8.64
N TYR A 218 -0.36 8.27 -9.85
CA TYR A 218 -0.76 9.58 -10.38
C TYR A 218 -2.07 10.10 -9.77
N GLY A 219 -2.97 9.22 -9.34
CA GLY A 219 -4.23 9.61 -8.71
C GLY A 219 -4.05 10.15 -7.31
N GLN A 220 -3.30 9.45 -6.48
CA GLN A 220 -3.15 9.76 -5.07
C GLN A 220 -1.81 10.42 -4.71
N TYR A 221 -0.75 10.10 -5.45
CA TYR A 221 0.61 10.61 -5.26
C TYR A 221 1.05 11.42 -6.50
N SER A 222 2.36 11.61 -6.66
CA SER A 222 2.95 12.22 -7.82
C SER A 222 4.41 11.81 -7.99
N ASN A 223 4.87 11.75 -9.25
CA ASN A 223 6.28 11.63 -9.56
C ASN A 223 7.02 12.97 -9.54
N GLU A 224 6.30 14.07 -9.79
CA GLU A 224 6.88 15.39 -10.02
C GLU A 224 7.04 16.20 -8.74
N TYR A 225 6.31 15.88 -7.69
CA TYR A 225 6.38 16.56 -6.40
C TYR A 225 6.17 15.57 -5.26
N ARG A 226 6.81 15.88 -4.15
CA ARG A 226 6.68 15.03 -2.96
C ARG A 226 5.34 15.26 -2.29
N ILE A 227 4.48 14.27 -2.32
CA ILE A 227 3.29 14.24 -1.48
C ILE A 227 3.68 13.67 -0.12
N ASN A 228 3.45 14.43 0.94
CA ASN A 228 3.51 13.92 2.29
C ASN A 228 2.34 12.96 2.53
N ASN A 229 2.47 12.05 3.50
CA ASN A 229 1.49 10.99 3.80
C ASN A 229 0.19 11.52 4.46
N TRP A 230 -0.45 12.49 3.83
CA TRP A 230 -1.67 13.13 4.33
C TRP A 230 -2.94 12.34 4.05
N TRP A 231 -2.85 11.42 3.09
CA TRP A 231 -3.94 10.59 2.67
C TRP A 231 -4.25 9.58 3.75
N THR A 232 -5.30 9.85 4.51
CA THR A 232 -5.73 8.89 5.51
C THR A 232 -6.40 7.71 4.83
N ARG A 233 -6.47 6.61 5.53
CA ARG A 233 -7.10 5.38 5.06
C ARG A 233 -8.54 5.57 4.58
N ASP A 234 -9.27 6.43 5.25
CA ASP A 234 -10.70 6.60 5.07
C ASP A 234 -11.05 7.88 4.29
N HIS A 235 -10.05 8.71 3.97
CA HIS A 235 -10.22 9.96 3.24
C HIS A 235 -9.47 9.90 1.92
N CYS A 236 -10.07 10.46 0.89
CA CYS A 236 -9.45 10.53 -0.44
C CYS A 236 -8.47 11.68 -0.57
N LEU A 237 -8.78 12.81 0.04
CA LEU A 237 -7.95 14.01 0.08
C LEU A 237 -7.89 14.54 1.52
N GLY A 238 -6.75 15.10 1.90
CA GLY A 238 -6.67 15.98 3.06
C GLY A 238 -7.29 17.33 2.77
N GLY A 239 -7.65 18.08 3.81
CA GLY A 239 -8.07 19.46 3.67
C GLY A 239 -6.93 20.36 3.19
N ILE A 240 -7.27 21.59 2.74
CA ILE A 240 -6.30 22.55 2.20
C ILE A 240 -5.16 22.84 3.18
N ASP A 241 -5.42 22.89 4.47
CA ASP A 241 -4.40 23.10 5.50
C ASP A 241 -3.33 22.00 5.50
N GLN A 242 -3.72 20.77 5.17
CA GLN A 242 -2.82 19.64 5.08
C GLN A 242 -2.03 19.63 3.76
N LEU A 243 -2.62 20.12 2.68
CA LEU A 243 -2.03 20.15 1.35
C LEU A 243 -1.25 21.43 1.05
N LYS A 244 -1.34 22.45 1.92
CA LYS A 244 -0.75 23.77 1.69
C LYS A 244 0.73 23.70 1.33
N SER A 245 1.54 22.98 2.08
CA SER A 245 2.97 22.88 1.80
C SER A 245 3.27 22.21 0.45
N THR A 246 2.45 21.25 0.04
CA THR A 246 2.53 20.60 -1.28
C THR A 246 2.14 21.58 -2.38
N PHE A 247 1.08 22.35 -2.18
CA PHE A 247 0.65 23.38 -3.14
C PHE A 247 1.66 24.53 -3.27
N ASP A 248 2.26 24.98 -2.16
CA ASP A 248 3.34 25.94 -2.17
C ASP A 248 4.53 25.46 -3.03
N GLU A 249 4.92 24.18 -2.88
CA GLU A 249 5.98 23.55 -3.69
C GLU A 249 5.59 23.46 -5.18
N ILE A 250 4.38 23.02 -5.48
CA ILE A 250 3.87 22.93 -6.87
C ILE A 250 3.90 24.31 -7.55
N ILE A 251 3.42 25.35 -6.86
CA ILE A 251 3.33 26.72 -7.38
C ILE A 251 4.73 27.32 -7.53
N ALA A 252 5.59 27.20 -6.51
CA ALA A 252 6.95 27.73 -6.54
C ALA A 252 7.81 27.16 -7.67
N ASN A 253 7.56 25.90 -8.04
CA ASN A 253 8.25 25.20 -9.12
C ASN A 253 7.54 25.28 -10.48
N ASN A 254 6.47 26.08 -10.61
CA ASN A 254 5.66 26.19 -11.83
C ASN A 254 5.09 24.85 -12.35
N LYS A 255 4.72 23.93 -11.44
CA LYS A 255 4.25 22.56 -11.77
C LYS A 255 2.73 22.39 -11.70
N VAL A 256 1.95 23.46 -11.66
CA VAL A 256 0.48 23.40 -11.53
C VAL A 256 -0.16 22.57 -12.63
N GLU A 257 0.16 22.84 -13.89
CA GLU A 257 -0.39 22.09 -15.02
C GLU A 257 0.08 20.63 -15.01
N ILE A 258 1.34 20.37 -14.65
CA ILE A 258 1.87 19.00 -14.53
C ILE A 258 1.10 18.21 -13.45
N ALA A 259 0.87 18.83 -12.29
CA ALA A 259 0.15 18.19 -11.18
C ALA A 259 -1.30 17.83 -11.57
N ILE A 260 -1.97 18.71 -12.34
CA ILE A 260 -3.32 18.44 -12.85
C ILE A 260 -3.29 17.33 -13.91
N CYS A 261 -2.37 17.41 -14.88
CA CYS A 261 -2.21 16.39 -15.92
C CYS A 261 -1.92 14.99 -15.36
N GLU A 262 -1.17 14.88 -14.27
CA GLU A 262 -0.97 13.57 -13.59
C GLU A 262 -2.30 13.00 -13.09
N LYS A 263 -3.16 13.82 -12.49
CA LYS A 263 -4.50 13.40 -12.05
C LYS A 263 -5.40 13.01 -13.23
N GLU A 264 -5.34 13.75 -14.33
CA GLU A 264 -6.03 13.43 -15.57
C GLU A 264 -5.56 12.08 -16.14
N ARG A 265 -4.24 11.84 -16.17
CA ARG A 265 -3.65 10.56 -16.58
C ARG A 265 -4.19 9.41 -15.74
N ALA A 266 -4.29 9.60 -14.43
CA ALA A 266 -4.87 8.58 -13.55
C ALA A 266 -6.32 8.26 -13.95
N VAL A 267 -7.14 9.27 -14.22
CA VAL A 267 -8.54 9.07 -14.64
C VAL A 267 -8.62 8.33 -15.97
N GLU A 268 -7.78 8.66 -16.96
CA GLU A 268 -7.75 7.94 -18.23
C GLU A 268 -7.32 6.47 -18.05
N ASN A 269 -6.32 6.21 -17.21
CA ASN A 269 -5.93 4.84 -16.85
C ASN A 269 -7.10 4.09 -16.19
N TRP A 270 -7.86 4.73 -15.30
CA TRP A 270 -9.03 4.11 -14.67
C TRP A 270 -10.16 3.83 -15.66
N LYS A 271 -10.37 4.67 -16.68
CA LYS A 271 -11.30 4.37 -17.77
C LYS A 271 -10.89 3.11 -18.54
N GLU A 272 -9.61 2.96 -18.82
CA GLU A 272 -9.09 1.76 -19.47
C GLU A 272 -9.22 0.52 -18.55
N ILE A 273 -8.97 0.64 -17.24
CA ILE A 273 -9.22 -0.43 -16.27
C ILE A 273 -10.68 -0.87 -16.30
N VAL A 274 -11.63 0.07 -16.32
CA VAL A 274 -13.07 -0.24 -16.43
C VAL A 274 -13.38 -0.92 -17.77
N ARG A 275 -12.82 -0.44 -18.88
CA ARG A 275 -13.03 -1.08 -20.19
C ARG A 275 -12.53 -2.53 -20.17
N LEU A 276 -11.30 -2.77 -19.71
CA LEU A 276 -10.72 -4.10 -19.61
C LEU A 276 -11.56 -5.01 -18.68
N SER A 277 -12.03 -4.47 -17.55
CA SER A 277 -12.80 -5.25 -16.59
C SER A 277 -14.12 -5.78 -17.14
N ASN A 278 -14.75 -5.04 -18.07
CA ASN A 278 -16.00 -5.46 -18.72
C ASN A 278 -15.84 -6.65 -19.67
N GLU A 279 -14.63 -6.90 -20.14
CA GLU A 279 -14.29 -8.00 -21.04
C GLU A 279 -13.74 -9.23 -20.28
N ILE A 280 -13.75 -9.21 -18.95
CA ILE A 280 -13.27 -10.33 -18.13
C ILE A 280 -14.45 -11.24 -17.75
N GLU A 281 -14.28 -12.52 -18.06
CA GLU A 281 -15.21 -13.57 -17.68
C GLU A 281 -14.54 -14.60 -16.75
N SER A 282 -15.26 -14.97 -15.70
CA SER A 282 -14.87 -16.06 -14.80
C SER A 282 -15.94 -17.17 -14.80
N LYS A 283 -15.54 -18.40 -14.49
CA LYS A 283 -16.44 -19.51 -14.17
C LYS A 283 -17.31 -19.19 -12.94
N ASN A 284 -16.86 -18.28 -12.10
CA ASN A 284 -17.60 -17.72 -10.97
C ASN A 284 -18.07 -16.31 -11.32
N GLU A 285 -19.35 -16.14 -11.61
CA GLU A 285 -19.94 -14.85 -11.97
C GLU A 285 -19.71 -13.77 -10.90
N THR A 286 -19.72 -14.14 -9.62
CA THR A 286 -19.43 -13.20 -8.52
C THR A 286 -18.03 -12.58 -8.66
N ILE A 287 -17.04 -13.30 -9.17
CA ILE A 287 -15.69 -12.78 -9.41
C ILE A 287 -15.72 -11.78 -10.57
N SER A 288 -16.39 -12.10 -11.68
CA SER A 288 -16.51 -11.16 -12.81
C SER A 288 -17.21 -9.87 -12.40
N ASP A 289 -18.32 -9.97 -11.68
CA ASP A 289 -19.05 -8.80 -11.17
C ASP A 289 -18.22 -7.99 -10.20
N TYR A 290 -17.51 -8.65 -9.29
CA TYR A 290 -16.63 -7.96 -8.34
C TYR A 290 -15.51 -7.18 -9.06
N ILE A 291 -14.88 -7.78 -10.08
CA ILE A 291 -13.84 -7.11 -10.87
C ILE A 291 -14.42 -5.85 -11.53
N LYS A 292 -15.60 -5.95 -12.17
CA LYS A 292 -16.25 -4.83 -12.84
C LYS A 292 -16.62 -3.70 -11.86
N ILE A 293 -17.31 -4.04 -10.77
CA ILE A 293 -17.81 -3.05 -9.81
C ILE A 293 -16.66 -2.40 -9.04
N SER A 294 -15.64 -3.18 -8.64
CA SER A 294 -14.46 -2.61 -7.96
C SER A 294 -13.63 -1.71 -8.88
N SER A 295 -13.59 -2.00 -10.18
CA SER A 295 -12.96 -1.14 -11.18
C SER A 295 -13.71 0.18 -11.35
N LEU A 296 -15.04 0.14 -11.40
CA LEU A 296 -15.89 1.35 -11.41
C LEU A 296 -15.72 2.17 -10.13
N TYR A 297 -15.65 1.51 -8.96
CA TYR A 297 -15.34 2.19 -7.70
C TYR A 297 -14.02 2.95 -7.78
N GLY A 298 -12.97 2.30 -8.28
CA GLY A 298 -11.67 2.94 -8.48
C GLY A 298 -11.76 4.16 -9.41
N PHE A 299 -12.46 4.02 -10.53
CA PHE A 299 -12.69 5.13 -11.47
C PHE A 299 -13.36 6.33 -10.79
N TYR A 300 -14.50 6.14 -10.13
CA TYR A 300 -15.20 7.23 -9.46
C TYR A 300 -14.35 7.87 -8.37
N LYS A 301 -13.69 7.04 -7.53
CA LYS A 301 -12.80 7.53 -6.49
C LYS A 301 -11.75 8.49 -7.05
N TYR A 302 -11.03 8.07 -8.10
CA TYR A 302 -9.91 8.87 -8.62
C TYR A 302 -10.37 10.03 -9.53
N ALA A 303 -11.54 9.91 -10.17
CA ALA A 303 -12.14 11.03 -10.87
C ALA A 303 -12.60 12.14 -9.90
N ILE A 304 -13.22 11.77 -8.78
CA ILE A 304 -13.62 12.70 -7.72
C ILE A 304 -12.38 13.35 -7.07
N ILE A 305 -11.33 12.56 -6.78
CA ILE A 305 -10.06 13.07 -6.27
C ILE A 305 -9.46 14.11 -7.23
N LYS A 306 -9.43 13.82 -8.52
CA LYS A 306 -8.91 14.74 -9.55
C LYS A 306 -9.62 16.08 -9.54
N GLU A 307 -10.95 16.07 -9.48
CA GLU A 307 -11.72 17.32 -9.47
C GLU A 307 -11.52 18.08 -8.15
N GLY A 308 -11.61 17.41 -7.00
CA GLY A 308 -11.36 18.02 -5.71
C GLY A 308 -9.94 18.61 -5.57
N PHE A 309 -8.92 17.90 -6.05
CA PHE A 309 -7.55 18.39 -6.11
C PHE A 309 -7.43 19.64 -6.98
N SER A 310 -8.05 19.61 -8.18
CA SER A 310 -8.01 20.74 -9.11
C SER A 310 -8.69 21.98 -8.53
N ILE A 311 -9.86 21.83 -7.89
CA ILE A 311 -10.57 22.91 -7.22
C ILE A 311 -9.69 23.56 -6.15
N MET A 312 -9.09 22.74 -5.28
CA MET A 312 -8.25 23.25 -4.18
C MET A 312 -6.96 23.90 -4.70
N LEU A 313 -6.26 23.28 -5.64
CA LEU A 313 -5.00 23.81 -6.17
C LEU A 313 -5.23 25.12 -6.96
N LEU A 314 -6.22 25.16 -7.85
CA LEU A 314 -6.51 26.36 -8.64
C LEU A 314 -7.10 27.49 -7.78
N GLY A 315 -7.91 27.16 -6.77
CA GLY A 315 -8.39 28.11 -5.79
C GLY A 315 -7.24 28.73 -4.99
N TYR A 316 -6.35 27.91 -4.48
CA TYR A 316 -5.16 28.36 -3.73
C TYR A 316 -4.21 29.18 -4.61
N LEU A 317 -3.96 28.76 -5.86
CA LEU A 317 -3.20 29.54 -6.84
C LEU A 317 -3.81 30.94 -7.04
N GLY A 318 -5.13 30.99 -7.19
CA GLY A 318 -5.86 32.26 -7.35
C GLY A 318 -5.70 33.19 -6.16
N GLU A 319 -5.69 32.65 -4.93
CA GLU A 319 -5.46 33.45 -3.72
C GLU A 319 -4.02 34.00 -3.65
N VAL A 320 -3.04 33.16 -3.95
CA VAL A 320 -1.62 33.53 -3.90
C VAL A 320 -1.28 34.56 -4.99
N THR A 321 -1.77 34.37 -6.22
CA THR A 321 -1.42 35.19 -7.38
C THR A 321 -2.39 36.35 -7.64
N ARG A 322 -3.54 36.37 -6.96
CA ARG A 322 -4.67 37.29 -7.25
C ARG A 322 -5.23 37.14 -8.67
N ASN A 323 -5.01 35.97 -9.27
CA ASN A 323 -5.49 35.64 -10.62
C ASN A 323 -6.24 34.30 -10.60
N TYR A 324 -7.55 34.35 -10.60
CA TYR A 324 -8.41 33.18 -10.52
C TYR A 324 -8.74 32.61 -11.90
N GLN A 325 -8.51 31.33 -12.09
CA GLN A 325 -8.94 30.58 -13.27
C GLN A 325 -10.41 30.14 -13.11
N THR A 326 -11.31 31.11 -12.94
CA THR A 326 -12.71 30.89 -12.51
C THR A 326 -13.44 29.86 -13.35
N GLN A 327 -13.31 29.90 -14.69
CA GLN A 327 -13.99 28.95 -15.57
C GLN A 327 -13.54 27.49 -15.35
N LYS A 328 -12.26 27.27 -15.14
CA LYS A 328 -11.73 25.93 -14.84
C LYS A 328 -12.24 25.43 -13.48
N ILE A 329 -12.25 26.30 -12.46
CA ILE A 329 -12.74 25.96 -11.13
C ILE A 329 -14.24 25.58 -11.17
N ILE A 330 -15.09 26.39 -11.86
CA ILE A 330 -16.51 26.10 -12.00
C ILE A 330 -16.72 24.77 -12.72
N SER A 331 -16.03 24.52 -13.83
CA SER A 331 -16.12 23.25 -14.55
C SER A 331 -15.73 22.04 -13.70
N SER A 332 -14.72 22.19 -12.83
CA SER A 332 -14.32 21.13 -11.90
C SER A 332 -15.37 20.90 -10.79
N ILE A 333 -16.04 21.96 -10.30
CA ILE A 333 -17.12 21.85 -9.32
C ILE A 333 -18.31 21.08 -9.93
N ASP A 334 -18.76 21.48 -11.13
CA ASP A 334 -19.87 20.82 -11.83
C ASP A 334 -19.56 19.32 -12.10
N SER A 335 -18.33 19.02 -12.47
CA SER A 335 -17.87 17.64 -12.68
C SER A 335 -17.80 16.84 -11.37
N TYR A 336 -17.33 17.46 -10.29
CA TYR A 336 -17.24 16.87 -8.95
C TYR A 336 -18.62 16.45 -8.44
N ASP A 337 -19.61 17.36 -8.50
CA ASP A 337 -20.97 17.09 -8.04
C ASP A 337 -21.62 15.96 -8.85
N ARG A 338 -21.51 16.00 -10.19
CA ARG A 338 -22.00 14.94 -11.07
C ARG A 338 -21.37 13.58 -10.75
N LEU A 339 -20.06 13.52 -10.57
CA LEU A 339 -19.35 12.27 -10.25
C LEU A 339 -19.80 11.68 -8.91
N TRP A 340 -20.11 12.52 -7.92
CA TRP A 340 -20.68 12.07 -6.66
C TRP A 340 -22.07 11.48 -6.80
N ASP A 341 -22.92 12.08 -7.65
CA ASP A 341 -24.26 11.56 -7.91
C ASP A 341 -24.18 10.20 -8.63
N GLU A 342 -23.32 10.07 -9.64
CA GLU A 342 -23.07 8.81 -10.33
C GLU A 342 -22.51 7.73 -9.38
N PHE A 343 -21.61 8.11 -8.47
CA PHE A 343 -21.08 7.19 -7.46
C PHE A 343 -22.16 6.72 -6.46
N ARG A 344 -23.07 7.62 -6.04
CA ARG A 344 -24.20 7.24 -5.17
C ARG A 344 -25.10 6.22 -5.87
N LEU A 345 -25.42 6.43 -7.15
CA LEU A 345 -26.18 5.46 -7.94
C LEU A 345 -25.48 4.12 -8.08
N LEU A 346 -24.16 4.10 -8.29
CA LEU A 346 -23.38 2.86 -8.30
C LEU A 346 -23.55 2.11 -6.97
N LYS A 347 -23.46 2.81 -5.85
CA LYS A 347 -23.60 2.25 -4.52
C LYS A 347 -25.01 1.69 -4.27
N GLU A 348 -26.03 2.46 -4.62
CA GLU A 348 -27.44 2.07 -4.45
C GLU A 348 -27.80 0.80 -5.26
N ASN A 349 -27.24 0.67 -6.44
CA ASN A 349 -27.49 -0.47 -7.34
C ASN A 349 -26.67 -1.72 -6.98
N ASN A 350 -25.68 -1.63 -6.07
CA ASN A 350 -24.73 -2.69 -5.76
C ASN A 350 -24.49 -2.85 -4.27
N LEU A 351 -25.54 -2.85 -3.44
CA LEU A 351 -25.47 -2.87 -1.97
C LEU A 351 -24.65 -4.03 -1.39
N ASN A 352 -24.60 -5.15 -2.11
CA ASN A 352 -23.88 -6.35 -1.67
C ASN A 352 -22.40 -6.36 -2.15
N CYS A 353 -21.96 -5.36 -2.88
CA CYS A 353 -20.56 -5.31 -3.33
C CYS A 353 -19.65 -4.84 -2.19
N PRO A 354 -18.70 -5.64 -1.73
CA PRO A 354 -17.82 -5.28 -0.63
C PRO A 354 -17.03 -3.99 -0.84
N SER A 355 -16.68 -3.68 -2.09
CA SER A 355 -15.96 -2.45 -2.45
C SER A 355 -16.71 -1.17 -2.05
N LEU A 356 -18.03 -1.20 -2.12
CA LEU A 356 -18.86 0.00 -2.01
C LEU A 356 -19.24 0.35 -0.58
N TYR A 357 -18.90 -0.46 0.40
CA TYR A 357 -19.16 -0.09 1.79
C TYR A 357 -18.21 0.99 2.32
N HIS A 358 -17.09 1.19 1.66
CA HIS A 358 -16.11 2.19 2.07
C HIS A 358 -16.63 3.59 1.75
N PRO A 359 -17.10 4.37 2.73
CA PRO A 359 -17.30 5.78 2.49
C PRO A 359 -15.92 6.39 2.32
N PHE A 360 -15.57 6.85 1.14
CA PHE A 360 -14.58 7.89 1.09
C PHE A 360 -15.30 9.19 1.37
N SER A 361 -14.82 9.90 2.36
CA SER A 361 -15.27 11.25 2.69
C SER A 361 -14.19 12.24 2.25
N PHE A 362 -14.62 13.34 1.76
CA PHE A 362 -13.77 14.50 1.56
C PHE A 362 -13.97 15.46 2.72
#